data_fb5235b749e1a06c28bce3f345f2534e
#
_entry.id   fb5235b749e1a06c28bce3f345f2534e
#
_cell.length_a   1.000
_cell.length_b   1.000
_cell.length_c   1.000
_cell.angle_alpha   90.00
_cell.angle_beta   90.00
_cell.angle_gamma   90.00
#
_symmetry.space_group_name_H-M   'P 1'
#
loop_
_entity.id
_entity.type
_entity.pdbx_description
1 polymer ?
#
loop_
_entity_poly.entity_id
_entity_poly.type
_entity_poly.pdbx_seq_one_letter_code
_entity_poly.pdbx_strand_id
1 'polypeptide(L)'
;MTAAATEDKKPDFSELVSVFARIGLLSFGGPAGQIALMHRIIVDEKHWLPPDRYLHALNYCMLLPGPEAQQLATYVGWMLHGVRGGIAAGLLFVLPGFVLIVALAALYATLGDAAWLEAIFMGLKAAVLAIVVQALWRMAGRSLKGPVSVGLALAAFLALFVFGVAFPVVVLAAGLVGYVFMRRRVVAGPDIPVKRDWRRRGVSTAATLLLWTAIWLLPLIVLVPFGEFHTLADIFAFFVKIALFSFGGAYAVLTYVAQEAVATYHWLTPAEMMDGLALAETTPGPLVLVLCFVGFLAAHAAPVFAAPLVSGIIGAVLTAWAIFVPSFLFIFAGAPYVEDLRRNAALSGALAGIGAAIVGVIANLSLWFALNVLFSSVDRIALFSLPPLLRASLIWPDGASLDPASLAISVAGIVALIKFRVGILPLLAGAALAGLAIGTLL
;
A
#
# COMPACT_ATOMS: atom_id res chain seq x y z
N MET A 1 -29.92 18.85 -31.58
CA MET A 1 -29.88 17.43 -31.24
C MET A 1 -29.62 17.33 -29.75
N THR A 2 -30.67 17.15 -28.97
CA THR A 2 -30.66 16.95 -27.52
C THR A 2 -30.02 15.62 -27.24
N ALA A 3 -28.82 15.63 -26.58
CA ALA A 3 -28.21 14.43 -26.03
C ALA A 3 -29.19 13.85 -24.99
N ALA A 4 -29.79 12.72 -25.32
CA ALA A 4 -30.58 11.95 -24.37
C ALA A 4 -29.67 11.64 -23.18
N ALA A 5 -30.02 12.10 -21.97
CA ALA A 5 -29.44 11.69 -20.76
C ALA A 5 -29.61 10.16 -20.67
N THR A 6 -28.54 9.42 -20.84
CA THR A 6 -28.52 7.99 -20.54
C THR A 6 -28.88 7.87 -19.06
N GLU A 7 -30.06 7.34 -18.76
CA GLU A 7 -30.48 6.99 -17.42
C GLU A 7 -29.37 6.10 -16.82
N ASP A 8 -28.80 6.53 -15.69
CA ASP A 8 -27.84 5.75 -14.87
C ASP A 8 -28.51 4.40 -14.55
N LYS A 9 -28.20 3.36 -15.30
CA LYS A 9 -28.80 2.03 -15.11
C LYS A 9 -28.16 1.42 -13.86
N LYS A 10 -28.83 1.60 -12.72
CA LYS A 10 -28.40 0.96 -11.47
C LYS A 10 -28.38 -0.56 -11.68
N PRO A 11 -27.21 -1.22 -11.49
CA PRO A 11 -27.15 -2.69 -11.58
C PRO A 11 -27.96 -3.34 -10.46
N ASP A 12 -28.35 -4.59 -10.65
CA ASP A 12 -28.84 -5.41 -9.55
C ASP A 12 -27.71 -5.72 -8.58
N PHE A 13 -28.05 -5.97 -7.30
CA PHE A 13 -27.05 -6.27 -6.28
C PHE A 13 -26.22 -7.53 -6.61
N SER A 14 -26.84 -8.55 -7.20
CA SER A 14 -26.17 -9.77 -7.68
C SER A 14 -25.16 -9.47 -8.80
N GLU A 15 -25.51 -8.56 -9.72
CA GLU A 15 -24.61 -8.12 -10.78
C GLU A 15 -23.40 -7.35 -10.20
N LEU A 16 -23.65 -6.47 -9.22
CA LEU A 16 -22.57 -5.78 -8.52
C LEU A 16 -21.61 -6.77 -7.88
N VAL A 17 -22.10 -7.77 -7.15
CA VAL A 17 -21.29 -8.83 -6.51
C VAL A 17 -20.44 -9.57 -7.56
N SER A 18 -21.05 -10.00 -8.67
CA SER A 18 -20.36 -10.72 -9.73
C SER A 18 -19.25 -9.89 -10.38
N VAL A 19 -19.53 -8.61 -10.66
CA VAL A 19 -18.57 -7.70 -11.30
C VAL A 19 -17.41 -7.38 -10.36
N PHE A 20 -17.65 -7.09 -9.08
CA PHE A 20 -16.57 -6.81 -8.13
C PHE A 20 -15.76 -8.06 -7.77
N ALA A 21 -16.36 -9.25 -7.76
CA ALA A 21 -15.62 -10.52 -7.65
C ALA A 21 -14.68 -10.69 -8.86
N ARG A 22 -15.14 -10.44 -10.07
CA ARG A 22 -14.30 -10.45 -11.30
C ARG A 22 -13.19 -9.40 -11.23
N ILE A 23 -13.49 -8.18 -10.78
CA ILE A 23 -12.49 -7.13 -10.59
C ILE A 23 -11.42 -7.58 -9.59
N GLY A 24 -11.81 -8.12 -8.44
CA GLY A 24 -10.87 -8.61 -7.42
C GLY A 24 -9.91 -9.67 -7.96
N LEU A 25 -10.42 -10.64 -8.72
CA LEU A 25 -9.61 -11.71 -9.33
C LEU A 25 -8.65 -11.21 -10.42
N LEU A 26 -9.03 -10.15 -11.15
CA LEU A 26 -8.24 -9.60 -12.26
C LEU A 26 -7.38 -8.39 -11.87
N SER A 27 -7.37 -7.99 -10.60
CA SER A 27 -6.70 -6.79 -10.09
C SER A 27 -5.20 -6.98 -9.90
N PHE A 28 -4.45 -7.12 -10.98
CA PHE A 28 -2.99 -7.15 -10.99
C PHE A 28 -2.37 -5.81 -11.37
N GLY A 29 -1.07 -5.63 -11.08
CA GLY A 29 -0.29 -4.50 -11.58
C GLY A 29 -0.36 -3.24 -10.73
N GLY A 30 -0.63 -3.37 -9.45
CA GLY A 30 -0.61 -2.29 -8.48
C GLY A 30 -1.77 -1.28 -8.63
N PRO A 31 -1.81 -0.21 -7.82
CA PRO A 31 -2.96 0.70 -7.75
C PRO A 31 -3.39 1.30 -9.10
N ALA A 32 -2.41 1.68 -9.94
CA ALA A 32 -2.72 2.28 -11.25
C ALA A 32 -3.40 1.31 -12.21
N GLY A 33 -2.95 0.06 -12.25
CA GLY A 33 -3.57 -0.99 -13.08
C GLY A 33 -4.99 -1.33 -12.59
N GLN A 34 -5.16 -1.42 -11.28
CA GLN A 34 -6.44 -1.70 -10.63
C GLN A 34 -7.48 -0.61 -10.86
N ILE A 35 -7.07 0.66 -10.72
CA ILE A 35 -7.93 1.81 -11.00
C ILE A 35 -8.33 1.84 -12.49
N ALA A 36 -7.39 1.58 -13.40
CA ALA A 36 -7.67 1.51 -14.83
C ALA A 36 -8.60 0.34 -15.19
N LEU A 37 -8.44 -0.83 -14.56
CA LEU A 37 -9.33 -1.97 -14.71
C LEU A 37 -10.75 -1.64 -14.24
N MET A 38 -10.89 -1.02 -13.07
CA MET A 38 -12.19 -0.59 -12.56
C MET A 38 -12.84 0.46 -13.48
N HIS A 39 -12.07 1.44 -13.97
CA HIS A 39 -12.57 2.42 -14.93
C HIS A 39 -13.14 1.73 -16.16
N ARG A 40 -12.34 0.88 -16.80
CA ARG A 40 -12.78 0.14 -17.99
C ARG A 40 -14.07 -0.64 -17.76
N ILE A 41 -14.15 -1.40 -16.66
CA ILE A 41 -15.33 -2.24 -16.40
C ILE A 41 -16.55 -1.40 -16.01
N ILE A 42 -16.39 -0.44 -15.10
CA ILE A 42 -17.52 0.30 -14.50
C ILE A 42 -18.02 1.42 -15.43
N VAL A 43 -17.08 2.13 -16.09
CA VAL A 43 -17.40 3.28 -16.92
C VAL A 43 -17.60 2.88 -18.38
N ASP A 44 -16.62 2.15 -18.97
CA ASP A 44 -16.61 1.91 -20.41
C ASP A 44 -17.43 0.69 -20.82
N GLU A 45 -17.43 -0.42 -20.02
CA GLU A 45 -18.16 -1.65 -20.36
C GLU A 45 -19.59 -1.64 -19.80
N LYS A 46 -19.75 -1.28 -18.53
CA LYS A 46 -21.04 -1.38 -17.81
C LYS A 46 -21.85 -0.09 -17.80
N HIS A 47 -21.20 1.04 -18.01
CA HIS A 47 -21.82 2.38 -17.97
C HIS A 47 -22.60 2.65 -16.66
N TRP A 48 -22.10 2.12 -15.51
CA TRP A 48 -22.72 2.31 -14.20
C TRP A 48 -22.52 3.71 -13.65
N LEU A 49 -21.39 4.34 -14.01
CA LEU A 49 -21.05 5.70 -13.61
C LEU A 49 -20.52 6.49 -14.80
N PRO A 50 -20.88 7.77 -14.93
CA PRO A 50 -20.25 8.65 -15.90
C PRO A 50 -18.78 8.90 -15.52
N PRO A 51 -17.88 9.14 -16.51
CA PRO A 51 -16.44 9.34 -16.29
C PRO A 51 -16.13 10.40 -15.22
N ASP A 52 -16.86 11.51 -15.21
CA ASP A 52 -16.65 12.60 -14.26
C ASP A 52 -16.93 12.17 -12.82
N ARG A 53 -17.99 11.38 -12.60
CA ARG A 53 -18.28 10.84 -11.25
C ARG A 53 -17.24 9.85 -10.78
N TYR A 54 -16.73 9.01 -11.68
CA TYR A 54 -15.66 8.06 -11.35
C TYR A 54 -14.37 8.79 -10.99
N LEU A 55 -13.95 9.79 -11.79
CA LEU A 55 -12.78 10.62 -11.49
C LEU A 55 -12.93 11.40 -10.19
N HIS A 56 -14.16 11.86 -9.89
CA HIS A 56 -14.47 12.51 -8.63
C HIS A 56 -14.28 11.56 -7.43
N ALA A 57 -14.79 10.32 -7.55
CA ALA A 57 -14.60 9.28 -6.55
C ALA A 57 -13.11 8.95 -6.33
N LEU A 58 -12.36 8.79 -7.41
CA LEU A 58 -10.92 8.54 -7.38
C LEU A 58 -10.16 9.66 -6.66
N ASN A 59 -10.43 10.92 -7.02
CA ASN A 59 -9.78 12.07 -6.40
C ASN A 59 -10.05 12.14 -4.89
N TYR A 60 -11.22 11.73 -4.44
CA TYR A 60 -11.54 11.64 -3.03
C TYR A 60 -10.73 10.54 -2.33
N CYS A 61 -10.71 9.34 -2.87
CA CYS A 61 -9.94 8.23 -2.30
C CYS A 61 -8.44 8.55 -2.20
N MET A 62 -7.89 9.32 -3.15
CA MET A 62 -6.50 9.77 -3.10
C MET A 62 -6.20 10.79 -1.97
N LEU A 63 -7.21 11.36 -1.32
CA LEU A 63 -7.06 12.25 -0.16
C LEU A 63 -7.04 11.49 1.18
N LEU A 64 -7.49 10.25 1.19
CA LEU A 64 -7.65 9.45 2.40
C LEU A 64 -6.41 8.61 2.69
N PRO A 65 -6.09 8.32 3.96
CA PRO A 65 -5.11 7.30 4.28
C PRO A 65 -5.69 5.92 3.96
N GLY A 66 -4.85 5.02 3.45
CA GLY A 66 -5.24 3.64 3.18
C GLY A 66 -5.12 3.20 1.72
N PRO A 67 -5.58 1.99 1.37
CA PRO A 67 -5.51 1.43 0.03
C PRO A 67 -6.49 2.10 -0.95
N GLU A 68 -6.00 3.03 -1.78
CA GLU A 68 -6.80 3.86 -2.68
C GLU A 68 -7.74 3.05 -3.60
N ALA A 69 -7.26 1.94 -4.16
CA ALA A 69 -8.05 1.11 -5.06
C ALA A 69 -9.20 0.40 -4.34
N GLN A 70 -8.97 -0.10 -3.11
CA GLN A 70 -10.04 -0.69 -2.28
C GLN A 70 -11.03 0.37 -1.83
N GLN A 71 -10.56 1.56 -1.46
CA GLN A 71 -11.42 2.69 -1.13
C GLN A 71 -12.30 3.08 -2.31
N LEU A 72 -11.75 3.11 -3.52
CA LEU A 72 -12.49 3.40 -4.73
C LEU A 72 -13.56 2.32 -5.01
N ALA A 73 -13.22 1.04 -4.88
CA ALA A 73 -14.19 -0.05 -4.98
C ALA A 73 -15.32 0.11 -3.96
N THR A 74 -14.98 0.39 -2.70
CA THR A 74 -15.94 0.66 -1.62
C THR A 74 -16.84 1.85 -1.94
N TYR A 75 -16.26 2.96 -2.43
CA TYR A 75 -17.02 4.17 -2.72
C TYR A 75 -17.96 3.99 -3.91
N VAL A 76 -17.51 3.34 -4.98
CA VAL A 76 -18.36 2.99 -6.13
C VAL A 76 -19.52 2.07 -5.69
N GLY A 77 -19.23 1.03 -4.93
CA GLY A 77 -20.27 0.15 -4.38
C GLY A 77 -21.27 0.91 -3.50
N TRP A 78 -20.78 1.86 -2.69
CA TRP A 78 -21.62 2.73 -1.86
C TRP A 78 -22.49 3.67 -2.70
N MET A 79 -21.99 4.24 -3.77
CA MET A 79 -22.80 5.07 -4.68
C MET A 79 -23.92 4.29 -5.33
N LEU A 80 -23.69 3.01 -5.65
CA LEU A 80 -24.66 2.16 -6.34
C LEU A 80 -25.71 1.56 -5.39
N HIS A 81 -25.29 1.01 -4.24
CA HIS A 81 -26.16 0.25 -3.32
C HIS A 81 -25.99 0.62 -1.83
N GLY A 82 -25.52 1.83 -1.52
CA GLY A 82 -25.32 2.30 -0.15
C GLY A 82 -24.30 1.45 0.60
N VAL A 83 -24.42 1.39 1.92
CA VAL A 83 -23.45 0.70 2.79
C VAL A 83 -23.25 -0.78 2.40
N ARG A 84 -24.33 -1.49 2.06
CA ARG A 84 -24.26 -2.90 1.63
C ARG A 84 -23.43 -3.08 0.36
N GLY A 85 -23.62 -2.21 -0.63
CA GLY A 85 -22.83 -2.21 -1.86
C GLY A 85 -21.37 -1.88 -1.62
N GLY A 86 -21.10 -0.89 -0.74
CA GLY A 86 -19.74 -0.52 -0.37
C GLY A 86 -18.99 -1.66 0.33
N ILE A 87 -19.61 -2.34 1.30
CA ILE A 87 -19.03 -3.48 1.99
C ILE A 87 -18.75 -4.62 0.99
N ALA A 88 -19.75 -4.99 0.18
CA ALA A 88 -19.59 -6.08 -0.79
C ALA A 88 -18.46 -5.80 -1.79
N ALA A 89 -18.44 -4.61 -2.40
CA ALA A 89 -17.44 -4.24 -3.38
C ALA A 89 -16.02 -4.17 -2.77
N GLY A 90 -15.87 -3.55 -1.59
CA GLY A 90 -14.60 -3.43 -0.92
C GLY A 90 -14.01 -4.77 -0.46
N LEU A 91 -14.85 -5.68 0.07
CA LEU A 91 -14.44 -7.02 0.47
C LEU A 91 -14.09 -7.89 -0.74
N LEU A 92 -14.92 -7.92 -1.78
CA LEU A 92 -14.68 -8.72 -2.98
C LEU A 92 -13.44 -8.27 -3.75
N PHE A 93 -13.07 -7.00 -3.64
CA PHE A 93 -11.83 -6.48 -4.21
C PHE A 93 -10.57 -7.02 -3.51
N VAL A 94 -10.62 -7.22 -2.19
CA VAL A 94 -9.48 -7.63 -1.37
C VAL A 94 -9.39 -9.15 -1.21
N LEU A 95 -10.54 -9.82 -1.05
CA LEU A 95 -10.63 -11.22 -0.63
C LEU A 95 -9.85 -12.22 -1.51
N PRO A 96 -9.89 -12.16 -2.85
CA PRO A 96 -9.14 -13.10 -3.68
C PRO A 96 -7.63 -13.02 -3.44
N GLY A 97 -7.10 -11.81 -3.38
CA GLY A 97 -5.67 -11.58 -3.10
C GLY A 97 -5.29 -11.96 -1.68
N PHE A 98 -6.16 -11.66 -0.71
CA PHE A 98 -5.95 -12.06 0.68
C PHE A 98 -5.84 -13.57 0.84
N VAL A 99 -6.75 -14.33 0.27
CA VAL A 99 -6.71 -15.80 0.33
C VAL A 99 -5.43 -16.34 -0.32
N LEU A 100 -5.06 -15.79 -1.47
CA LEU A 100 -3.86 -16.21 -2.18
C LEU A 100 -2.58 -15.88 -1.40
N ILE A 101 -2.44 -14.66 -0.87
CA ILE A 101 -1.22 -14.27 -0.13
C ILE A 101 -1.07 -15.07 1.17
N VAL A 102 -2.18 -15.38 1.86
CA VAL A 102 -2.15 -16.23 3.06
C VAL A 102 -1.76 -17.65 2.70
N ALA A 103 -2.27 -18.21 1.59
CA ALA A 103 -1.88 -19.54 1.12
C ALA A 103 -0.39 -19.57 0.72
N LEU A 104 0.11 -18.54 0.05
CA LEU A 104 1.52 -18.41 -0.31
C LEU A 104 2.41 -18.22 0.91
N ALA A 105 1.96 -17.45 1.93
CA ALA A 105 2.68 -17.29 3.19
C ALA A 105 2.77 -18.62 3.97
N ALA A 106 1.69 -19.40 3.99
CA ALA A 106 1.69 -20.73 4.59
C ALA A 106 2.63 -21.71 3.85
N LEU A 107 2.61 -21.66 2.52
CA LEU A 107 3.52 -22.46 1.70
C LEU A 107 4.99 -22.02 1.91
N TYR A 108 5.25 -20.74 1.96
CA TYR A 108 6.57 -20.17 2.24
C TYR A 108 7.09 -20.61 3.61
N ALA A 109 6.26 -20.52 4.66
CA ALA A 109 6.63 -20.93 6.01
C ALA A 109 6.92 -22.46 6.15
N THR A 110 6.39 -23.27 5.23
CA THR A 110 6.57 -24.73 5.27
C THR A 110 7.67 -25.24 4.33
N LEU A 111 7.97 -24.53 3.25
CA LEU A 111 8.91 -24.94 2.19
C LEU A 111 10.06 -23.96 1.99
N GLY A 112 10.18 -22.93 2.85
CA GLY A 112 11.13 -21.81 2.65
C GLY A 112 12.58 -22.21 2.45
N ASP A 113 13.00 -23.34 3.03
CA ASP A 113 14.39 -23.83 2.97
C ASP A 113 14.69 -24.65 1.71
N ALA A 114 13.76 -24.77 0.76
CA ALA A 114 14.00 -25.54 -0.45
C ALA A 114 14.88 -24.77 -1.45
N ALA A 115 16.01 -25.31 -1.86
CA ALA A 115 16.99 -24.65 -2.75
C ALA A 115 16.40 -24.14 -4.07
N TRP A 116 15.46 -24.90 -4.66
CA TRP A 116 14.76 -24.45 -5.89
C TRP A 116 13.87 -23.21 -5.63
N LEU A 117 13.33 -23.08 -4.42
CA LEU A 117 12.51 -21.95 -4.04
C LEU A 117 13.37 -20.71 -3.81
N GLU A 118 14.52 -20.84 -3.16
CA GLU A 118 15.51 -19.76 -3.01
C GLU A 118 15.97 -19.22 -4.38
N ALA A 119 16.22 -20.13 -5.34
CA ALA A 119 16.60 -19.75 -6.70
C ALA A 119 15.50 -18.93 -7.42
N ILE A 120 14.24 -19.32 -7.28
CA ILE A 120 13.10 -18.57 -7.81
C ILE A 120 13.03 -17.19 -7.14
N PHE A 121 13.15 -17.12 -5.81
CA PHE A 121 13.09 -15.85 -5.08
C PHE A 121 14.27 -14.93 -5.39
N MET A 122 15.46 -15.46 -5.67
CA MET A 122 16.57 -14.65 -6.16
C MET A 122 16.17 -13.84 -7.42
N GLY A 123 15.59 -14.52 -8.40
CA GLY A 123 15.09 -13.86 -9.62
C GLY A 123 13.95 -12.88 -9.34
N LEU A 124 12.98 -13.28 -8.53
CA LEU A 124 11.84 -12.43 -8.17
C LEU A 124 12.28 -11.16 -7.42
N LYS A 125 13.18 -11.26 -6.44
CA LYS A 125 13.74 -10.10 -5.71
C LYS A 125 14.40 -9.10 -6.65
N ALA A 126 15.19 -9.58 -7.62
CA ALA A 126 15.81 -8.73 -8.63
C ALA A 126 14.77 -8.03 -9.53
N ALA A 127 13.70 -8.70 -9.91
CA ALA A 127 12.59 -8.10 -10.66
C ALA A 127 11.81 -7.08 -9.84
N VAL A 128 11.58 -7.35 -8.54
CA VAL A 128 10.91 -6.41 -7.63
C VAL A 128 11.71 -5.12 -7.47
N LEU A 129 13.04 -5.18 -7.42
CA LEU A 129 13.87 -3.98 -7.44
C LEU A 129 13.57 -3.12 -8.68
N ALA A 130 13.44 -3.74 -9.85
CA ALA A 130 13.09 -3.02 -11.08
C ALA A 130 11.68 -2.38 -11.00
N ILE A 131 10.71 -3.08 -10.39
CA ILE A 131 9.35 -2.57 -10.20
C ILE A 131 9.34 -1.36 -9.24
N VAL A 132 10.06 -1.43 -8.13
CA VAL A 132 10.15 -0.34 -7.14
C VAL A 132 10.83 0.89 -7.75
N VAL A 133 11.90 0.71 -8.54
CA VAL A 133 12.55 1.79 -9.30
C VAL A 133 11.58 2.42 -10.30
N GLN A 134 10.79 1.62 -11.02
CA GLN A 134 9.76 2.13 -11.93
C GLN A 134 8.65 2.90 -11.16
N ALA A 135 8.25 2.43 -9.99
CA ALA A 135 7.28 3.12 -9.13
C ALA A 135 7.81 4.48 -8.66
N LEU A 136 9.08 4.53 -8.24
CA LEU A 136 9.79 5.75 -7.89
C LEU A 136 9.77 6.75 -9.05
N TRP A 137 10.15 6.30 -10.25
CA TRP A 137 10.16 7.14 -11.45
C TRP A 137 8.79 7.74 -11.77
N ARG A 138 7.73 6.92 -11.75
CA ARG A 138 6.36 7.37 -11.98
C ARG A 138 5.88 8.36 -10.92
N MET A 139 6.18 8.08 -9.65
CA MET A 139 5.77 8.95 -8.53
C MET A 139 6.51 10.29 -8.56
N ALA A 140 7.81 10.29 -8.86
CA ALA A 140 8.60 11.50 -9.03
C ALA A 140 8.00 12.41 -10.12
N GLY A 141 7.67 11.86 -11.28
CA GLY A 141 7.06 12.61 -12.38
C GLY A 141 5.70 13.22 -12.05
N ARG A 142 4.94 12.64 -11.12
CA ARG A 142 3.64 13.15 -10.67
C ARG A 142 3.75 14.19 -9.57
N SER A 143 4.64 13.99 -8.59
CA SER A 143 4.69 14.74 -7.34
C SER A 143 5.72 15.86 -7.33
N LEU A 144 6.83 15.75 -8.09
CA LEU A 144 7.91 16.74 -8.10
C LEU A 144 7.68 17.80 -9.18
N LYS A 145 6.84 18.80 -8.88
CA LYS A 145 6.46 19.86 -9.84
C LYS A 145 7.10 21.21 -9.56
N GLY A 146 8.08 21.30 -8.66
CA GLY A 146 8.74 22.55 -8.33
C GLY A 146 9.82 22.39 -7.27
N PRO A 147 10.61 23.44 -6.99
CA PRO A 147 11.77 23.34 -6.10
C PRO A 147 11.40 22.93 -4.67
N VAL A 148 10.25 23.40 -4.15
CA VAL A 148 9.80 23.01 -2.81
C VAL A 148 9.50 21.50 -2.74
N SER A 149 8.85 20.93 -3.75
CA SER A 149 8.55 19.50 -3.77
C SER A 149 9.82 18.65 -3.92
N VAL A 150 10.81 19.10 -4.69
CA VAL A 150 12.12 18.44 -4.80
C VAL A 150 12.87 18.52 -3.48
N GLY A 151 12.89 19.71 -2.84
CA GLY A 151 13.53 19.91 -1.53
C GLY A 151 12.90 19.02 -0.45
N LEU A 152 11.57 18.88 -0.42
CA LEU A 152 10.88 17.97 0.50
C LEU A 152 11.22 16.50 0.26
N ALA A 153 11.30 16.06 -1.00
CA ALA A 153 11.68 14.70 -1.33
C ALA A 153 13.12 14.38 -0.88
N LEU A 154 14.06 15.28 -1.14
CA LEU A 154 15.46 15.14 -0.69
C LEU A 154 15.57 15.16 0.83
N ALA A 155 14.87 16.07 1.51
CA ALA A 155 14.85 16.15 2.97
C ALA A 155 14.26 14.87 3.60
N ALA A 156 13.17 14.35 3.03
CA ALA A 156 12.56 13.09 3.48
C ALA A 156 13.51 11.89 3.28
N PHE A 157 14.17 11.81 2.12
CA PHE A 157 15.17 10.77 1.85
C PHE A 157 16.31 10.81 2.87
N LEU A 158 16.92 11.99 3.07
CA LEU A 158 18.04 12.15 4.02
C LEU A 158 17.60 11.89 5.45
N ALA A 159 16.42 12.35 5.85
CA ALA A 159 15.88 12.13 7.19
C ALA A 159 15.74 10.62 7.52
N LEU A 160 15.26 9.83 6.54
CA LEU A 160 15.10 8.38 6.70
C LEU A 160 16.43 7.64 6.58
N PHE A 161 17.17 7.90 5.50
CA PHE A 161 18.34 7.11 5.13
C PHE A 161 19.55 7.38 6.03
N VAL A 162 19.81 8.67 6.33
CA VAL A 162 20.98 9.09 7.10
C VAL A 162 20.68 9.19 8.59
N PHE A 163 19.55 9.82 8.94
CA PHE A 163 19.23 10.16 10.33
C PHE A 163 18.28 9.16 11.00
N GLY A 164 17.73 8.18 10.28
CA GLY A 164 16.82 7.18 10.84
C GLY A 164 15.56 7.78 11.47
N VAL A 165 15.11 8.96 11.00
CA VAL A 165 13.90 9.60 11.52
C VAL A 165 12.68 8.71 11.23
N ALA A 166 11.81 8.54 12.22
CA ALA A 166 10.62 7.73 12.05
C ALA A 166 9.71 8.26 10.94
N PHE A 167 9.24 7.38 10.06
CA PHE A 167 8.37 7.70 8.92
C PHE A 167 7.18 8.61 9.26
N PRO A 168 6.41 8.38 10.36
CA PRO A 168 5.29 9.27 10.71
C PRO A 168 5.71 10.72 10.92
N VAL A 169 6.90 10.95 11.50
CA VAL A 169 7.44 12.31 11.73
C VAL A 169 7.72 12.99 10.38
N VAL A 170 8.32 12.27 9.43
CA VAL A 170 8.60 12.79 8.09
C VAL A 170 7.31 13.17 7.37
N VAL A 171 6.29 12.32 7.43
CA VAL A 171 4.98 12.58 6.81
C VAL A 171 4.29 13.79 7.43
N LEU A 172 4.25 13.90 8.75
CA LEU A 172 3.63 15.02 9.45
C LEU A 172 4.37 16.34 9.18
N ALA A 173 5.69 16.34 9.22
CA ALA A 173 6.51 17.51 8.89
C ALA A 173 6.29 17.97 7.45
N ALA A 174 6.28 17.02 6.50
CA ALA A 174 6.02 17.33 5.10
C ALA A 174 4.60 17.86 4.86
N GLY A 175 3.61 17.29 5.56
CA GLY A 175 2.24 17.79 5.56
C GLY A 175 2.14 19.24 6.07
N LEU A 176 2.84 19.56 7.16
CA LEU A 176 2.88 20.91 7.72
C LEU A 176 3.56 21.90 6.75
N VAL A 177 4.71 21.53 6.17
CA VAL A 177 5.38 22.35 5.16
C VAL A 177 4.47 22.57 3.94
N GLY A 178 3.82 21.52 3.47
CA GLY A 178 2.87 21.60 2.37
C GLY A 178 1.67 22.48 2.69
N TYR A 179 1.13 22.36 3.90
CA TYR A 179 0.05 23.21 4.42
C TYR A 179 0.41 24.70 4.39
N VAL A 180 1.64 25.06 4.71
CA VAL A 180 2.10 26.47 4.76
C VAL A 180 2.51 26.96 3.38
N PHE A 181 3.34 26.22 2.65
CA PHE A 181 4.05 26.71 1.46
C PHE A 181 3.47 26.24 0.12
N MET A 182 2.63 25.16 0.10
CA MET A 182 2.13 24.59 -1.14
C MET A 182 0.63 24.78 -1.35
N ARG A 183 0.04 25.80 -0.72
CA ARG A 183 -1.38 26.13 -0.89
C ARG A 183 -1.68 26.37 -2.37
N ARG A 184 -2.44 25.49 -3.01
CA ARG A 184 -2.92 25.68 -4.38
C ARG A 184 -4.34 26.24 -4.36
N ARG A 185 -4.62 27.25 -5.19
CA ARG A 185 -6.00 27.61 -5.51
C ARG A 185 -6.61 26.40 -6.24
N VAL A 186 -7.52 25.72 -5.58
CA VAL A 186 -8.33 24.68 -6.20
C VAL A 186 -9.33 25.40 -7.10
N VAL A 187 -9.27 25.14 -8.40
CA VAL A 187 -10.31 25.60 -9.33
C VAL A 187 -11.58 24.88 -8.93
N ALA A 188 -12.56 25.64 -8.43
CA ALA A 188 -13.86 25.09 -8.08
C ALA A 188 -14.51 24.49 -9.35
N GLY A 189 -14.75 23.18 -9.35
CA GLY A 189 -15.62 22.57 -10.33
C GLY A 189 -17.07 23.08 -10.16
N PRO A 190 -17.97 22.77 -11.10
CA PRO A 190 -19.35 23.23 -11.04
C PRO A 190 -19.99 22.82 -9.71
N ASP A 191 -20.69 23.77 -9.11
CA ASP A 191 -21.43 23.58 -7.85
C ASP A 191 -22.56 22.56 -8.07
N ILE A 192 -22.40 21.37 -7.52
CA ILE A 192 -23.53 20.44 -7.38
C ILE A 192 -24.27 20.90 -6.11
N PRO A 193 -25.50 21.42 -6.22
CA PRO A 193 -26.24 21.91 -5.08
C PRO A 193 -26.66 20.74 -4.18
N VAL A 194 -25.88 20.49 -3.14
CA VAL A 194 -26.23 19.51 -2.10
C VAL A 194 -27.03 20.22 -1.01
N LYS A 195 -28.30 19.84 -0.82
CA LYS A 195 -29.14 20.36 0.27
C LYS A 195 -28.43 20.16 1.62
N ARG A 196 -28.06 21.28 2.27
CA ARG A 196 -27.26 21.29 3.51
C ARG A 196 -28.18 21.17 4.75
N ASP A 197 -28.46 19.96 5.18
CA ASP A 197 -29.03 19.73 6.51
C ASP A 197 -27.92 19.30 7.49
N TRP A 198 -27.20 20.27 8.04
CA TRP A 198 -26.00 20.10 8.86
C TRP A 198 -26.24 19.27 10.14
N ARG A 199 -27.41 19.40 10.78
CA ARG A 199 -27.70 18.71 12.04
C ARG A 199 -27.90 17.21 11.84
N ARG A 200 -28.70 16.82 10.87
CA ARG A 200 -28.93 15.37 10.57
C ARG A 200 -27.67 14.71 10.05
N ARG A 201 -26.87 15.41 9.25
CA ARG A 201 -25.59 14.89 8.78
C ARG A 201 -24.61 14.67 9.91
N GLY A 202 -24.43 15.63 10.83
CA GLY A 202 -23.52 15.55 11.95
C GLY A 202 -23.77 14.36 12.85
N VAL A 203 -25.04 14.12 13.26
CA VAL A 203 -25.42 12.99 14.11
C VAL A 203 -25.19 11.65 13.39
N SER A 204 -25.58 11.55 12.12
CA SER A 204 -25.36 10.33 11.31
C SER A 204 -23.86 10.04 11.13
N THR A 205 -23.05 11.07 10.88
CA THR A 205 -21.59 10.91 10.73
C THR A 205 -20.93 10.51 12.04
N ALA A 206 -21.30 11.12 13.17
CA ALA A 206 -20.77 10.74 14.48
C ALA A 206 -21.10 9.28 14.84
N ALA A 207 -22.33 8.86 14.59
CA ALA A 207 -22.72 7.45 14.80
C ALA A 207 -21.94 6.50 13.88
N THR A 208 -21.73 6.87 12.62
CA THR A 208 -20.92 6.09 11.67
C THR A 208 -19.46 6.01 12.11
N LEU A 209 -18.88 7.13 12.56
CA LEU A 209 -17.51 7.17 13.08
C LEU A 209 -17.36 6.27 14.31
N LEU A 210 -18.26 6.39 15.29
CA LEU A 210 -18.23 5.56 16.50
C LEU A 210 -18.37 4.08 16.17
N LEU A 211 -19.35 3.71 15.34
CA LEU A 211 -19.59 2.32 14.95
C LEU A 211 -18.37 1.71 14.25
N TRP A 212 -17.86 2.36 13.21
CA TRP A 212 -16.77 1.82 12.41
C TRP A 212 -15.43 1.87 13.15
N THR A 213 -15.20 2.84 14.04
CA THR A 213 -14.04 2.85 14.94
C THR A 213 -14.13 1.70 15.95
N ALA A 214 -15.30 1.45 16.51
CA ALA A 214 -15.51 0.31 17.41
C ALA A 214 -15.29 -1.03 16.70
N ILE A 215 -15.82 -1.19 15.48
CA ILE A 215 -15.58 -2.38 14.64
C ILE A 215 -14.08 -2.52 14.32
N TRP A 216 -13.41 -1.43 13.95
CA TRP A 216 -11.98 -1.45 13.61
C TRP A 216 -11.13 -1.87 14.79
N LEU A 217 -11.36 -1.31 15.98
CA LEU A 217 -10.57 -1.57 17.19
C LEU A 217 -11.04 -2.78 18.00
N LEU A 218 -12.12 -3.46 17.55
CA LEU A 218 -12.67 -4.63 18.22
C LEU A 218 -11.63 -5.71 18.54
N PRO A 219 -10.71 -6.10 17.63
CA PRO A 219 -9.69 -7.10 17.94
C PRO A 219 -8.79 -6.67 19.12
N LEU A 220 -8.44 -5.39 19.24
CA LEU A 220 -7.61 -4.89 20.33
C LEU A 220 -8.35 -5.03 21.68
N ILE A 221 -9.64 -4.67 21.70
CA ILE A 221 -10.50 -4.79 22.89
C ILE A 221 -10.60 -6.25 23.34
N VAL A 222 -10.64 -7.19 22.39
CA VAL A 222 -10.74 -8.63 22.68
C VAL A 222 -9.39 -9.21 23.09
N LEU A 223 -8.27 -8.83 22.47
CA LEU A 223 -6.97 -9.46 22.68
C LEU A 223 -6.24 -8.97 23.94
N VAL A 224 -6.32 -7.65 24.25
CA VAL A 224 -5.55 -7.04 25.35
C VAL A 224 -5.86 -7.62 26.72
N PRO A 225 -7.12 -7.94 27.09
CA PRO A 225 -7.42 -8.52 28.40
C PRO A 225 -6.81 -9.91 28.63
N PHE A 226 -6.48 -10.63 27.55
CA PHE A 226 -5.91 -11.96 27.62
C PHE A 226 -4.41 -11.88 27.34
N GLY A 227 -3.60 -11.85 28.38
CA GLY A 227 -2.13 -11.71 28.29
C GLY A 227 -1.43 -12.78 27.45
N GLU A 228 -2.08 -13.93 27.23
CA GLU A 228 -1.59 -14.99 26.35
C GLU A 228 -1.55 -14.57 24.86
N PHE A 229 -2.33 -13.54 24.48
CA PHE A 229 -2.43 -13.06 23.10
C PHE A 229 -1.62 -11.77 22.84
N HIS A 230 -0.65 -11.43 23.70
CA HIS A 230 0.12 -10.18 23.57
C HIS A 230 0.77 -10.04 22.19
N THR A 231 1.37 -11.09 21.61
CA THR A 231 1.98 -11.04 20.27
C THR A 231 0.96 -10.65 19.19
N LEU A 232 -0.24 -11.22 19.22
CA LEU A 232 -1.30 -10.88 18.27
C LEU A 232 -1.83 -9.44 18.49
N ALA A 233 -1.88 -8.99 19.74
CA ALA A 233 -2.27 -7.62 20.08
C ALA A 233 -1.23 -6.61 19.59
N ASP A 234 0.07 -6.91 19.74
CA ASP A 234 1.18 -6.07 19.27
C ASP A 234 1.18 -5.97 17.74
N ILE A 235 1.02 -7.11 17.04
CA ILE A 235 0.89 -7.16 15.57
C ILE A 235 -0.29 -6.26 15.16
N PHE A 236 -1.46 -6.45 15.76
CA PHE A 236 -2.64 -5.67 15.42
C PHE A 236 -2.43 -4.18 15.69
N ALA A 237 -1.92 -3.80 16.88
CA ALA A 237 -1.65 -2.41 17.26
C ALA A 237 -0.65 -1.73 16.33
N PHE A 238 0.39 -2.47 15.89
CA PHE A 238 1.35 -1.99 14.91
C PHE A 238 0.66 -1.66 13.57
N PHE A 239 -0.15 -2.57 13.03
CA PHE A 239 -0.83 -2.33 11.76
C PHE A 239 -1.96 -1.29 11.86
N VAL A 240 -2.57 -1.09 13.02
CA VAL A 240 -3.46 0.06 13.28
C VAL A 240 -2.72 1.39 13.14
N LYS A 241 -1.50 1.51 13.71
CA LYS A 241 -0.66 2.69 13.51
C LYS A 241 -0.32 2.91 12.03
N ILE A 242 0.04 1.85 11.32
CA ILE A 242 0.33 1.87 9.90
C ILE A 242 -0.86 2.42 9.09
N ALA A 243 -2.07 1.95 9.36
CA ALA A 243 -3.27 2.36 8.65
C ALA A 243 -3.53 3.87 8.75
N LEU A 244 -3.22 4.49 9.90
CA LEU A 244 -3.38 5.94 10.11
C LEU A 244 -2.37 6.79 9.31
N PHE A 245 -1.17 6.27 9.07
CA PHE A 245 -0.11 6.97 8.34
C PHE A 245 0.05 6.52 6.90
N SER A 246 -0.85 5.68 6.40
CA SER A 246 -0.81 5.12 5.04
C SER A 246 -1.27 6.13 3.98
N PHE A 247 -0.57 7.25 3.85
CA PHE A 247 -0.79 8.21 2.78
C PHE A 247 0.14 7.95 1.59
N GLY A 248 -0.36 8.18 0.37
CA GLY A 248 0.45 8.21 -0.85
C GLY A 248 0.87 6.86 -1.42
N GLY A 249 0.13 5.81 -1.09
CA GLY A 249 0.26 4.50 -1.75
C GLY A 249 1.08 3.47 -0.97
N ALA A 250 1.00 2.23 -1.42
CA ALA A 250 1.53 1.06 -0.74
C ALA A 250 3.04 1.11 -0.49
N TYR A 251 3.84 1.60 -1.45
CA TYR A 251 5.30 1.60 -1.32
C TYR A 251 5.83 2.49 -0.19
N ALA A 252 5.15 3.61 0.12
CA ALA A 252 5.53 4.46 1.24
C ALA A 252 5.35 3.74 2.58
N VAL A 253 4.24 3.05 2.73
CA VAL A 253 3.93 2.23 3.91
C VAL A 253 4.92 1.09 4.06
N LEU A 254 5.28 0.45 2.95
CA LEU A 254 6.23 -0.66 2.93
C LEU A 254 7.61 -0.27 3.43
N THR A 255 8.06 0.96 3.17
CA THR A 255 9.32 1.47 3.73
C THR A 255 9.31 1.43 5.25
N TYR A 256 8.23 1.91 5.86
CA TYR A 256 8.10 1.94 7.31
C TYR A 256 7.96 0.54 7.90
N VAL A 257 7.14 -0.31 7.27
CA VAL A 257 6.98 -1.70 7.72
C VAL A 257 8.29 -2.48 7.61
N ALA A 258 9.04 -2.32 6.51
CA ALA A 258 10.33 -2.98 6.36
C ALA A 258 11.33 -2.56 7.45
N GLN A 259 11.39 -1.27 7.79
CA GLN A 259 12.24 -0.80 8.86
C GLN A 259 11.82 -1.35 10.23
N GLU A 260 10.54 -1.25 10.59
CA GLU A 260 10.07 -1.64 11.91
C GLU A 260 10.03 -3.15 12.08
N ALA A 261 9.46 -3.89 11.11
CA ALA A 261 9.33 -5.34 11.19
C ALA A 261 10.68 -6.05 11.21
N VAL A 262 11.69 -5.51 10.51
CA VAL A 262 13.04 -6.06 10.44
C VAL A 262 13.94 -5.53 11.57
N ALA A 263 14.02 -4.21 11.75
CA ALA A 263 15.02 -3.60 12.61
C ALA A 263 14.57 -3.43 14.08
N THR A 264 13.26 -3.25 14.31
CA THR A 264 12.71 -2.97 15.65
C THR A 264 12.08 -4.21 16.27
N TYR A 265 11.17 -4.85 15.54
CA TYR A 265 10.42 -6.01 16.04
C TYR A 265 11.11 -7.35 15.77
N HIS A 266 12.04 -7.41 14.82
CA HIS A 266 12.73 -8.64 14.39
C HIS A 266 11.77 -9.76 13.99
N TRP A 267 10.61 -9.38 13.42
CA TRP A 267 9.61 -10.35 12.96
C TRP A 267 10.03 -11.07 11.68
N LEU A 268 10.81 -10.39 10.84
CA LEU A 268 11.31 -10.90 9.57
C LEU A 268 12.78 -10.49 9.37
N THR A 269 13.47 -11.29 8.59
CA THR A 269 14.76 -10.89 8.00
C THR A 269 14.55 -9.94 6.81
N PRO A 270 15.57 -9.18 6.38
CA PRO A 270 15.50 -8.41 5.13
C PRO A 270 15.13 -9.27 3.92
N ALA A 271 15.64 -10.51 3.85
CA ALA A 271 15.35 -11.45 2.76
C ALA A 271 13.87 -11.83 2.73
N GLU A 272 13.29 -12.23 3.86
CA GLU A 272 11.87 -12.58 3.97
C GLU A 272 10.95 -11.39 3.65
N MET A 273 11.33 -10.17 4.02
CA MET A 273 10.57 -8.98 3.66
C MET A 273 10.55 -8.77 2.13
N MET A 274 11.66 -9.02 1.46
CA MET A 274 11.76 -8.92 -0.01
C MET A 274 11.00 -10.06 -0.70
N ASP A 275 11.03 -11.28 -0.15
CA ASP A 275 10.27 -12.42 -0.65
C ASP A 275 8.77 -12.15 -0.54
N GLY A 276 8.31 -11.60 0.59
CA GLY A 276 6.92 -11.18 0.78
C GLY A 276 6.47 -10.14 -0.24
N LEU A 277 7.33 -9.16 -0.56
CA LEU A 277 7.01 -8.17 -1.58
C LEU A 277 6.95 -8.80 -2.98
N ALA A 278 7.85 -9.72 -3.29
CA ALA A 278 7.84 -10.47 -4.54
C ALA A 278 6.53 -11.28 -4.69
N LEU A 279 6.10 -11.97 -3.64
CA LEU A 279 4.82 -12.68 -3.60
C LEU A 279 3.63 -11.73 -3.80
N ALA A 280 3.64 -10.58 -3.17
CA ALA A 280 2.54 -9.61 -3.30
C ALA A 280 2.41 -9.03 -4.71
N GLU A 281 3.51 -8.83 -5.42
CA GLU A 281 3.50 -8.37 -6.83
C GLU A 281 2.96 -9.46 -7.79
N THR A 282 3.03 -10.73 -7.41
CA THR A 282 2.48 -11.85 -8.18
C THR A 282 1.01 -12.13 -7.86
N THR A 283 0.45 -11.54 -6.79
CA THR A 283 -0.92 -11.78 -6.36
C THR A 283 -1.89 -10.73 -6.91
N PRO A 284 -3.17 -11.09 -7.17
CA PRO A 284 -4.19 -10.09 -7.43
C PRO A 284 -4.51 -9.29 -6.17
N GLY A 285 -5.10 -8.10 -6.33
CA GLY A 285 -5.50 -7.24 -5.22
C GLY A 285 -4.47 -6.18 -4.84
N PRO A 286 -4.75 -5.39 -3.80
CA PRO A 286 -3.90 -4.28 -3.39
C PRO A 286 -2.50 -4.75 -2.98
N LEU A 287 -1.44 -4.08 -3.45
CA LEU A 287 -0.05 -4.39 -3.06
C LEU A 287 0.17 -4.41 -1.54
N VAL A 288 -0.62 -3.64 -0.81
CA VAL A 288 -0.65 -3.61 0.67
C VAL A 288 -0.94 -4.99 1.30
N LEU A 289 -1.43 -5.97 0.54
CA LEU A 289 -1.60 -7.35 1.00
C LEU A 289 -0.29 -8.02 1.45
N VAL A 290 0.88 -7.51 1.03
CA VAL A 290 2.17 -7.94 1.60
C VAL A 290 2.22 -7.79 3.13
N LEU A 291 1.49 -6.83 3.70
CA LEU A 291 1.40 -6.67 5.15
C LEU A 291 0.77 -7.89 5.82
N CYS A 292 -0.15 -8.58 5.13
CA CYS A 292 -0.73 -9.83 5.63
C CYS A 292 0.30 -10.97 5.66
N PHE A 293 1.24 -10.99 4.71
CA PHE A 293 2.40 -11.88 4.76
C PHE A 293 3.28 -11.57 5.97
N VAL A 294 3.59 -10.29 6.23
CA VAL A 294 4.35 -9.88 7.40
C VAL A 294 3.65 -10.30 8.70
N GLY A 295 2.35 -10.00 8.84
CA GLY A 295 1.57 -10.41 10.01
C GLY A 295 1.45 -11.92 10.18
N PHE A 296 1.42 -12.67 9.06
CA PHE A 296 1.45 -14.13 9.06
C PHE A 296 2.76 -14.64 9.65
N LEU A 297 3.92 -14.21 9.11
CA LEU A 297 5.23 -14.67 9.56
C LEU A 297 5.51 -14.25 11.00
N ALA A 298 5.17 -13.03 11.39
CA ALA A 298 5.31 -12.55 12.75
C ALA A 298 4.58 -13.44 13.77
N ALA A 299 3.33 -13.80 13.48
CA ALA A 299 2.54 -14.65 14.36
C ALA A 299 2.92 -16.14 14.26
N HIS A 300 3.41 -16.58 13.11
CA HIS A 300 3.92 -17.94 12.91
C HIS A 300 5.22 -18.20 13.66
N ALA A 301 6.13 -17.21 13.69
CA ALA A 301 7.42 -17.29 14.40
C ALA A 301 7.26 -17.27 15.92
N ALA A 302 6.22 -16.59 16.44
CA ALA A 302 5.89 -16.55 17.88
C ALA A 302 4.45 -17.08 18.10
N PRO A 303 4.24 -18.39 17.96
CA PRO A 303 2.89 -18.98 17.94
C PRO A 303 2.22 -18.88 19.31
N VAL A 304 0.98 -18.43 19.29
CA VAL A 304 0.11 -18.38 20.46
C VAL A 304 -0.74 -19.66 20.58
N PHE A 305 -0.97 -20.32 19.44
CA PHE A 305 -1.70 -21.59 19.37
C PHE A 305 -0.75 -22.77 19.15
N ALA A 306 -1.16 -23.97 19.54
CA ALA A 306 -0.36 -25.18 19.38
C ALA A 306 0.10 -25.46 17.93
N ALA A 307 -0.68 -24.99 16.95
CA ALA A 307 -0.31 -25.05 15.53
C ALA A 307 0.19 -23.68 15.04
N PRO A 308 1.49 -23.51 14.70
CA PRO A 308 2.05 -22.24 14.23
C PRO A 308 1.34 -21.66 13.00
N LEU A 309 0.88 -22.52 12.08
CA LEU A 309 0.11 -22.11 10.91
C LEU A 309 -1.20 -21.40 11.29
N VAL A 310 -1.88 -21.87 12.36
CA VAL A 310 -3.12 -21.23 12.84
C VAL A 310 -2.81 -19.83 13.37
N SER A 311 -1.73 -19.70 14.15
CA SER A 311 -1.26 -18.37 14.63
C SER A 311 -0.95 -17.45 13.46
N GLY A 312 -0.24 -17.96 12.43
CA GLY A 312 0.07 -17.19 11.21
C GLY A 312 -1.18 -16.72 10.46
N ILE A 313 -2.16 -17.61 10.25
CA ILE A 313 -3.43 -17.24 9.59
C ILE A 313 -4.16 -16.14 10.39
N ILE A 314 -4.23 -16.28 11.72
CA ILE A 314 -4.86 -15.27 12.57
C ILE A 314 -4.10 -13.95 12.52
N GLY A 315 -2.76 -13.96 12.54
CA GLY A 315 -1.93 -12.77 12.34
C GLY A 315 -2.22 -12.06 11.01
N ALA A 316 -2.35 -12.82 9.93
CA ALA A 316 -2.73 -12.26 8.62
C ALA A 316 -4.14 -11.66 8.62
N VAL A 317 -5.12 -12.34 9.23
CA VAL A 317 -6.50 -11.84 9.37
C VAL A 317 -6.54 -10.54 10.17
N LEU A 318 -5.84 -10.48 11.29
CA LEU A 318 -5.75 -9.29 12.13
C LEU A 318 -5.10 -8.13 11.37
N THR A 319 -4.04 -8.40 10.60
CA THR A 319 -3.39 -7.41 9.75
C THR A 319 -4.34 -6.89 8.67
N ALA A 320 -5.04 -7.79 7.96
CA ALA A 320 -6.04 -7.39 6.98
C ALA A 320 -7.14 -6.53 7.61
N TRP A 321 -7.62 -6.91 8.79
CA TRP A 321 -8.61 -6.13 9.53
C TRP A 321 -8.09 -4.74 9.86
N ALA A 322 -6.88 -4.63 10.42
CA ALA A 322 -6.27 -3.35 10.80
C ALA A 322 -6.12 -2.39 9.61
N ILE A 323 -5.78 -2.91 8.43
CA ILE A 323 -5.47 -2.11 7.23
C ILE A 323 -6.70 -1.78 6.39
N PHE A 324 -7.64 -2.73 6.22
CA PHE A 324 -8.74 -2.58 5.27
C PHE A 324 -10.03 -2.05 5.89
N VAL A 325 -10.31 -2.31 7.17
CA VAL A 325 -11.53 -1.82 7.85
C VAL A 325 -11.59 -0.28 7.92
N PRO A 326 -10.49 0.46 8.16
CA PRO A 326 -10.52 1.92 8.14
C PRO A 326 -10.99 2.53 6.82
N SER A 327 -10.80 1.85 5.70
CA SER A 327 -11.31 2.32 4.41
C SER A 327 -12.83 2.46 4.40
N PHE A 328 -13.55 1.53 5.04
CA PHE A 328 -15.02 1.64 5.18
C PHE A 328 -15.38 2.82 6.08
N LEU A 329 -14.65 3.01 7.19
CA LEU A 329 -14.81 4.16 8.09
C LEU A 329 -14.68 5.47 7.30
N PHE A 330 -13.57 5.66 6.58
CA PHE A 330 -13.30 6.90 5.86
C PHE A 330 -14.28 7.15 4.72
N ILE A 331 -14.68 6.10 3.99
CA ILE A 331 -15.65 6.24 2.90
C ILE A 331 -17.04 6.55 3.46
N PHE A 332 -17.56 5.79 4.41
CA PHE A 332 -18.95 5.99 4.86
C PHE A 332 -19.13 7.25 5.72
N ALA A 333 -18.12 7.64 6.50
CA ALA A 333 -18.16 8.86 7.28
C ALA A 333 -17.81 10.11 6.45
N GLY A 334 -16.87 9.99 5.51
CA GLY A 334 -16.31 11.13 4.79
C GLY A 334 -17.01 11.46 3.46
N ALA A 335 -17.67 10.48 2.83
CA ALA A 335 -18.34 10.70 1.54
C ALA A 335 -19.30 11.91 1.50
N PRO A 336 -20.05 12.24 2.56
CA PRO A 336 -20.89 13.43 2.59
C PRO A 336 -20.14 14.77 2.56
N TYR A 337 -18.82 14.77 2.86
CA TYR A 337 -17.98 15.97 2.99
C TYR A 337 -16.94 16.12 1.87
N VAL A 338 -16.97 15.27 0.87
CA VAL A 338 -15.98 15.25 -0.24
C VAL A 338 -15.79 16.61 -0.89
N GLU A 339 -16.90 17.31 -1.15
CA GLU A 339 -16.86 18.65 -1.79
C GLU A 339 -16.18 19.69 -0.91
N ASP A 340 -16.43 19.67 0.39
CA ASP A 340 -15.85 20.63 1.34
C ASP A 340 -14.34 20.38 1.52
N LEU A 341 -13.92 19.10 1.56
CA LEU A 341 -12.52 18.72 1.66
C LEU A 341 -11.71 19.14 0.41
N ARG A 342 -12.26 18.96 -0.79
CA ARG A 342 -11.61 19.35 -2.05
C ARG A 342 -11.38 20.85 -2.17
N ARG A 343 -12.29 21.68 -1.65
CA ARG A 343 -12.20 23.14 -1.70
C ARG A 343 -11.18 23.74 -0.74
N ASN A 344 -10.67 22.95 0.21
CA ASN A 344 -9.70 23.41 1.19
C ASN A 344 -8.29 23.47 0.58
N ALA A 345 -7.86 24.67 0.19
CA ALA A 345 -6.54 24.90 -0.41
C ALA A 345 -5.38 24.52 0.53
N ALA A 346 -5.58 24.62 1.84
CA ALA A 346 -4.55 24.27 2.82
C ALA A 346 -4.40 22.75 2.94
N LEU A 347 -5.52 22.01 2.97
CA LEU A 347 -5.50 20.55 2.97
C LEU A 347 -4.88 20.00 1.67
N SER A 348 -5.24 20.59 0.52
CA SER A 348 -4.62 20.24 -0.77
C SER A 348 -3.11 20.48 -0.77
N GLY A 349 -2.66 21.57 -0.13
CA GLY A 349 -1.24 21.88 0.06
C GLY A 349 -0.54 20.84 0.95
N ALA A 350 -1.15 20.47 2.08
CA ALA A 350 -0.62 19.46 2.98
C ALA A 350 -0.42 18.11 2.26
N LEU A 351 -1.43 17.67 1.51
CA LEU A 351 -1.37 16.41 0.75
C LEU A 351 -0.33 16.46 -0.38
N ALA A 352 -0.17 17.62 -1.02
CA ALA A 352 0.89 17.83 -2.01
C ALA A 352 2.29 17.73 -1.38
N GLY A 353 2.48 18.27 -0.18
CA GLY A 353 3.72 18.15 0.60
C GLY A 353 4.01 16.70 0.99
N ILE A 354 3.01 15.99 1.50
CA ILE A 354 3.10 14.56 1.81
C ILE A 354 3.48 13.77 0.55
N GLY A 355 2.78 14.00 -0.57
CA GLY A 355 3.06 13.31 -1.83
C GLY A 355 4.48 13.58 -2.37
N ALA A 356 5.04 14.77 -2.13
CA ALA A 356 6.43 15.07 -2.47
C ALA A 356 7.42 14.32 -1.57
N ALA A 357 7.20 14.30 -0.24
CA ALA A 357 8.05 13.57 0.70
C ALA A 357 8.04 12.05 0.43
N ILE A 358 6.91 11.50 0.03
CA ILE A 358 6.76 10.08 -0.32
C ILE A 358 7.71 9.66 -1.45
N VAL A 359 8.05 10.54 -2.39
CA VAL A 359 9.08 10.24 -3.39
C VAL A 359 10.42 9.94 -2.72
N GLY A 360 10.81 10.75 -1.71
CA GLY A 360 12.02 10.51 -0.93
C GLY A 360 11.96 9.21 -0.11
N VAL A 361 10.77 8.91 0.43
CA VAL A 361 10.52 7.66 1.16
C VAL A 361 10.67 6.43 0.24
N ILE A 362 10.09 6.46 -0.96
CA ILE A 362 10.23 5.36 -1.94
C ILE A 362 11.68 5.27 -2.43
N ALA A 363 12.38 6.39 -2.59
CA ALA A 363 13.80 6.38 -2.93
C ALA A 363 14.65 5.69 -1.84
N ASN A 364 14.34 5.94 -0.55
CA ASN A 364 14.96 5.23 0.57
C ASN A 364 14.69 3.71 0.50
N LEU A 365 13.44 3.30 0.25
CA LEU A 365 13.09 1.89 0.07
C LEU A 365 13.83 1.27 -1.12
N SER A 366 13.85 1.97 -2.27
CA SER A 366 14.53 1.49 -3.48
C SER A 366 16.04 1.27 -3.23
N LEU A 367 16.67 2.18 -2.50
CA LEU A 367 18.08 2.04 -2.16
C LEU A 367 18.31 0.90 -1.17
N TRP A 368 17.47 0.79 -0.14
CA TRP A 368 17.55 -0.32 0.83
C TRP A 368 17.36 -1.68 0.13
N PHE A 369 16.39 -1.79 -0.80
CA PHE A 369 16.21 -2.99 -1.63
C PHE A 369 17.44 -3.26 -2.49
N ALA A 370 17.95 -2.24 -3.19
CA ALA A 370 19.11 -2.40 -4.05
C ALA A 370 20.32 -2.95 -3.27
N LEU A 371 20.57 -2.41 -2.07
CA LEU A 371 21.66 -2.87 -1.22
C LEU A 371 21.49 -4.32 -0.78
N ASN A 372 20.29 -4.72 -0.34
CA ASN A 372 20.05 -6.08 0.14
C ASN A 372 19.82 -7.12 -0.97
N VAL A 373 19.47 -6.71 -2.21
CA VAL A 373 19.35 -7.62 -3.37
C VAL A 373 20.68 -7.84 -4.06
N LEU A 374 21.49 -6.77 -4.14
CA LEU A 374 22.71 -6.80 -4.94
C LEU A 374 23.96 -7.20 -4.12
N PHE A 375 23.91 -7.10 -2.80
CA PHE A 375 25.05 -7.38 -1.93
C PHE A 375 24.66 -8.34 -0.82
N SER A 376 25.46 -9.37 -0.59
CA SER A 376 25.24 -10.34 0.49
C SER A 376 25.71 -9.82 1.86
N SER A 377 26.56 -8.79 1.90
CA SER A 377 27.05 -8.14 3.12
C SER A 377 26.91 -6.63 3.02
N VAL A 378 26.24 -6.06 4.04
CA VAL A 378 25.97 -4.62 4.12
C VAL A 378 26.22 -4.14 5.54
N ASP A 379 27.17 -3.24 5.72
CA ASP A 379 27.57 -2.71 7.01
C ASP A 379 26.94 -1.35 7.32
N ARG A 380 26.71 -1.06 8.59
CA ARG A 380 26.32 0.27 9.06
C ARG A 380 27.54 1.01 9.60
N ILE A 381 27.93 2.07 8.91
CA ILE A 381 29.01 2.97 9.34
C ILE A 381 28.39 4.14 10.09
N ALA A 382 28.74 4.30 11.38
CA ALA A 382 28.37 5.49 12.13
C ALA A 382 29.20 6.69 11.65
N LEU A 383 28.57 7.71 11.10
CA LEU A 383 29.25 8.93 10.62
C LEU A 383 29.64 9.83 11.79
N PHE A 384 28.74 10.04 12.71
CA PHE A 384 28.94 10.76 13.98
C PHE A 384 27.79 10.48 14.94
N SER A 385 28.06 10.50 16.24
CA SER A 385 27.04 10.47 17.28
C SER A 385 26.98 11.84 17.94
N LEU A 386 26.01 12.66 17.56
CA LEU A 386 25.57 13.80 18.35
C LEU A 386 24.67 13.30 19.49
N PRO A 387 24.41 14.13 20.56
CA PRO A 387 23.62 13.66 21.70
C PRO A 387 22.34 12.94 21.33
N PRO A 388 21.68 12.14 22.21
CA PRO A 388 20.84 10.98 21.90
C PRO A 388 19.71 11.15 20.88
N LEU A 389 19.48 12.35 20.37
CA LEU A 389 18.41 12.70 19.42
C LEU A 389 18.80 12.61 17.93
N LEU A 390 20.09 12.58 17.58
CA LEU A 390 20.56 12.57 16.18
C LEU A 390 21.74 11.60 16.02
N ARG A 391 21.43 10.38 15.60
CA ARG A 391 22.44 9.40 15.16
C ARG A 391 22.47 9.39 13.64
N ALA A 392 23.58 9.82 13.04
CA ALA A 392 23.78 9.68 11.60
C ALA A 392 24.55 8.39 11.33
N SER A 393 23.95 7.51 10.55
CA SER A 393 24.60 6.28 10.07
C SER A 393 24.41 6.15 8.56
N LEU A 394 25.40 5.62 7.88
CA LEU A 394 25.35 5.32 6.46
C LEU A 394 25.39 3.79 6.28
N ILE A 395 24.52 3.29 5.43
CA ILE A 395 24.57 1.88 5.04
C ILE A 395 25.55 1.79 3.87
N TRP A 396 26.61 0.98 4.05
CA TRP A 396 27.67 0.81 3.04
C TRP A 396 27.81 -0.67 2.67
N PRO A 397 27.70 -1.02 1.39
CA PRO A 397 27.85 -2.41 0.94
C PRO A 397 29.35 -2.80 0.87
N ASP A 398 29.65 -4.05 1.17
CA ASP A 398 30.94 -4.62 0.81
C ASP A 398 30.97 -4.89 -0.71
N GLY A 399 31.82 -4.18 -1.43
CA GLY A 399 31.94 -4.30 -2.87
C GLY A 399 32.31 -5.71 -3.36
N ALA A 400 33.00 -6.51 -2.53
CA ALA A 400 33.36 -7.88 -2.84
C ALA A 400 32.16 -8.84 -2.76
N SER A 401 31.06 -8.43 -2.11
CA SER A 401 29.85 -9.22 -1.91
C SER A 401 28.77 -8.99 -2.98
N LEU A 402 29.10 -8.28 -4.08
CA LEU A 402 28.17 -8.03 -5.17
C LEU A 402 27.73 -9.33 -5.83
N ASP A 403 26.42 -9.53 -6.00
CA ASP A 403 25.84 -10.61 -6.80
C ASP A 403 25.63 -10.18 -8.26
N PRO A 404 26.46 -10.66 -9.19
CA PRO A 404 26.35 -10.30 -10.60
C PRO A 404 25.06 -10.79 -11.27
N ALA A 405 24.50 -11.91 -10.79
CA ALA A 405 23.28 -12.48 -11.34
C ALA A 405 22.07 -11.61 -11.02
N SER A 406 21.91 -11.24 -9.74
CA SER A 406 20.86 -10.32 -9.30
C SER A 406 21.00 -8.95 -9.98
N LEU A 407 22.21 -8.45 -10.16
CA LEU A 407 22.45 -7.20 -10.88
C LEU A 407 22.00 -7.29 -12.34
N ALA A 408 22.38 -8.35 -13.05
CA ALA A 408 22.00 -8.55 -14.46
C ALA A 408 20.46 -8.64 -14.63
N ILE A 409 19.80 -9.42 -13.78
CA ILE A 409 18.33 -9.57 -13.80
C ILE A 409 17.65 -8.23 -13.49
N SER A 410 18.16 -7.48 -12.48
CA SER A 410 17.58 -6.17 -12.10
C SER A 410 17.72 -5.15 -13.23
N VAL A 411 18.89 -5.04 -13.86
CA VAL A 411 19.12 -4.14 -14.98
C VAL A 411 18.26 -4.52 -16.18
N ALA A 412 18.21 -5.81 -16.53
CA ALA A 412 17.33 -6.31 -17.59
C ALA A 412 15.86 -6.00 -17.30
N GLY A 413 15.42 -6.17 -16.04
CA GLY A 413 14.08 -5.83 -15.59
C GLY A 413 13.75 -4.35 -15.71
N ILE A 414 14.66 -3.46 -15.31
CA ILE A 414 14.50 -2.01 -15.45
C ILE A 414 14.35 -1.62 -16.93
N VAL A 415 15.20 -2.17 -17.79
CA VAL A 415 15.13 -1.93 -19.23
C VAL A 415 13.83 -2.47 -19.83
N ALA A 416 13.43 -3.67 -19.44
CA ALA A 416 12.16 -4.28 -19.89
C ALA A 416 10.95 -3.43 -19.52
N LEU A 417 10.89 -2.92 -18.28
CA LEU A 417 9.77 -2.11 -17.78
C LEU A 417 9.77 -0.70 -18.40
N ILE A 418 10.91 -0.03 -18.47
CA ILE A 418 10.97 1.39 -18.85
C ILE A 418 11.00 1.54 -20.36
N LYS A 419 11.88 0.79 -21.07
CA LYS A 419 12.08 0.92 -22.51
C LYS A 419 11.07 0.11 -23.32
N PHE A 420 10.89 -1.17 -22.94
CA PHE A 420 10.01 -2.08 -23.68
C PHE A 420 8.57 -2.13 -23.15
N ARG A 421 8.29 -1.49 -21.99
CA ARG A 421 6.97 -1.45 -21.37
C ARG A 421 6.33 -2.84 -21.16
N VAL A 422 7.16 -3.82 -20.84
CA VAL A 422 6.73 -5.17 -20.52
C VAL A 422 5.82 -5.12 -19.30
N GLY A 423 4.78 -5.96 -19.26
CA GLY A 423 3.91 -6.07 -18.09
C GLY A 423 4.62 -6.68 -16.88
N ILE A 424 4.09 -6.42 -15.68
CA ILE A 424 4.70 -6.91 -14.43
C ILE A 424 4.71 -8.44 -14.38
N LEU A 425 3.61 -9.11 -14.72
CA LEU A 425 3.51 -10.58 -14.66
C LEU A 425 4.52 -11.29 -15.59
N PRO A 426 4.66 -10.91 -16.89
CA PRO A 426 5.71 -11.48 -17.74
C PRO A 426 7.13 -11.22 -17.23
N LEU A 427 7.37 -10.05 -16.63
CA LEU A 427 8.66 -9.74 -16.02
C LEU A 427 8.96 -10.69 -14.87
N LEU A 428 8.03 -10.86 -13.93
CA LEU A 428 8.19 -11.73 -12.76
C LEU A 428 8.37 -13.19 -13.18
N ALA A 429 7.58 -13.68 -14.15
CA ALA A 429 7.74 -15.01 -14.69
C ALA A 429 9.11 -15.23 -15.34
N GLY A 430 9.56 -14.29 -16.16
CA GLY A 430 10.88 -14.34 -16.78
C GLY A 430 12.02 -14.31 -15.76
N ALA A 431 11.91 -13.49 -14.74
CA ALA A 431 12.91 -13.38 -13.68
C ALA A 431 12.95 -14.62 -12.78
N ALA A 432 11.79 -15.21 -12.44
CA ALA A 432 11.71 -16.47 -11.70
C ALA A 432 12.39 -17.62 -12.48
N LEU A 433 12.13 -17.72 -13.78
CA LEU A 433 12.78 -18.71 -14.64
C LEU A 433 14.29 -18.48 -14.77
N ALA A 434 14.72 -17.22 -14.87
CA ALA A 434 16.14 -16.88 -14.90
C ALA A 434 16.83 -17.25 -13.57
N GLY A 435 16.21 -16.94 -12.44
CA GLY A 435 16.70 -17.31 -11.12
C GLY A 435 16.82 -18.84 -10.97
N LEU A 436 15.80 -19.59 -11.38
CA LEU A 436 15.80 -21.06 -11.34
C LEU A 436 16.91 -21.63 -12.25
N ALA A 437 17.09 -21.10 -13.46
CA ALA A 437 18.13 -21.55 -14.39
C ALA A 437 19.54 -21.30 -13.81
N ILE A 438 19.77 -20.15 -13.18
CA ILE A 438 21.05 -19.82 -12.54
C ILE A 438 21.29 -20.74 -11.33
N GLY A 439 20.29 -20.90 -10.46
CA GLY A 439 20.42 -21.75 -9.26
C GLY A 439 20.58 -23.25 -9.55
N THR A 440 20.22 -23.73 -10.75
CA THR A 440 20.48 -25.11 -11.17
C THR A 440 21.85 -25.28 -11.84
N LEU A 441 22.53 -24.19 -12.22
CA LEU A 441 23.84 -24.20 -12.85
C LEU A 441 25.00 -23.96 -11.86
N LEU A 442 24.69 -23.38 -10.70
CA LEU A 442 25.60 -23.17 -9.57
C LEU A 442 25.42 -24.26 -8.52
#